data_02eeba9ffa91cd143a92dc759e485e14
#
_entry.id   02eeba9ffa91cd143a92dc759e485e14
#
_cell.length_a   1.000
_cell.length_b   1.000
_cell.length_c   1.000
_cell.angle_alpha   90.00
_cell.angle_beta   90.00
_cell.angle_gamma   90.00
#
_symmetry.space_group_name_H-M   'P 1'
#
loop_
_entity.id
_entity.type
_entity.pdbx_description
1 polymer ?
#
loop_
_entity_poly.entity_id
_entity_poly.type
_entity_poly.pdbx_seq_one_letter_code
_entity_poly.pdbx_strand_id
1 'polypeptide(L)'
;MRRKTLFSGLLLFLLTCSSLTAGPAGTATPGLVDSPLAHTFSIVAIDQESGEMGVAVQSHWFSVGPVVPWAEPGVGAIATQSLVNISYGPLGLALLKGGKSASDVVKELTAGDNGRDYRQLAVVDAHGGVATWTGSLCIPEAGHITGKDYSVQANMMLRGTVWPAMAKAFEVARGPLAERMLAALEAAQEQGGDIRGRQSAAILVVRAVASDQPWNDKLVDLRVEDSEHPLVELRRLLQVHRAYEHMNAGDLAVEKGDFEIALKEYSTAESLNSDNPEMPFWHAVSLANVGRVDDSLPVFARAFHQGGKNWRELARRLPEVKLLTV
;
A
#
# COMPACT_ATOMS: atom_id res chain seq x y z
N MET A 1 -33.09 -15.20 82.64
CA MET A 1 -34.15 -16.24 82.58
C MET A 1 -34.97 -16.06 81.34
N ARG A 2 -35.25 -17.11 80.66
CA ARG A 2 -36.02 -17.45 79.44
C ARG A 2 -35.17 -17.79 78.25
N ARG A 3 -35.02 -19.06 78.03
CA ARG A 3 -34.57 -19.75 76.83
C ARG A 3 -35.57 -19.55 75.70
N LYS A 4 -35.12 -19.28 74.49
CA LYS A 4 -35.88 -19.47 73.24
C LYS A 4 -35.13 -20.44 72.33
N THR A 5 -35.78 -21.52 72.04
CA THR A 5 -35.44 -22.63 71.16
C THR A 5 -35.42 -22.18 69.70
N LEU A 6 -34.34 -22.54 69.00
CA LEU A 6 -34.27 -22.45 67.53
C LEU A 6 -34.91 -23.69 66.91
N PHE A 7 -35.87 -23.47 66.03
CA PHE A 7 -36.39 -24.47 65.10
C PHE A 7 -35.56 -24.41 63.81
N SER A 8 -34.90 -25.53 63.47
CA SER A 8 -34.16 -25.73 62.27
C SER A 8 -35.14 -26.27 61.23
N GLY A 9 -35.47 -25.46 60.21
CA GLY A 9 -36.24 -25.86 59.04
C GLY A 9 -35.30 -26.21 57.89
N LEU A 10 -35.18 -27.49 57.57
CA LEU A 10 -34.43 -28.03 56.43
C LEU A 10 -35.28 -27.86 55.16
N LEU A 11 -34.94 -26.91 54.31
CA LEU A 11 -35.58 -26.70 53.01
C LEU A 11 -34.85 -27.53 51.98
N LEU A 12 -35.48 -28.61 51.49
CA LEU A 12 -35.00 -29.50 50.47
C LEU A 12 -35.22 -28.83 49.08
N PHE A 13 -34.20 -28.30 48.46
CA PHE A 13 -34.25 -27.82 47.05
C PHE A 13 -34.12 -29.03 46.10
N LEU A 14 -35.19 -29.42 45.47
CA LEU A 14 -35.20 -30.33 44.33
C LEU A 14 -34.62 -29.60 43.10
N LEU A 15 -33.39 -29.89 42.74
CA LEU A 15 -32.80 -29.48 41.46
C LEU A 15 -33.45 -30.35 40.33
N THR A 16 -34.38 -29.78 39.60
CA THR A 16 -34.79 -30.33 38.31
C THR A 16 -33.73 -30.02 37.28
N CYS A 17 -32.98 -31.03 36.91
CA CYS A 17 -32.01 -30.98 35.82
C CYS A 17 -32.80 -30.91 34.49
N SER A 18 -33.03 -29.70 33.96
CA SER A 18 -33.55 -29.53 32.61
C SER A 18 -32.40 -29.83 31.66
N SER A 19 -32.48 -30.97 30.97
CA SER A 19 -31.59 -31.29 29.83
C SER A 19 -31.84 -30.27 28.73
N LEU A 20 -30.94 -29.27 28.59
CA LEU A 20 -30.83 -28.51 27.37
C LEU A 20 -30.40 -29.49 26.25
N THR A 21 -31.32 -29.83 25.38
CA THR A 21 -30.98 -30.43 24.08
C THR A 21 -30.23 -29.37 23.29
N ALA A 22 -28.92 -29.56 23.14
CA ALA A 22 -28.13 -28.77 22.18
C ALA A 22 -28.78 -28.98 20.80
N GLY A 23 -29.30 -27.88 20.23
CA GLY A 23 -29.70 -27.86 18.84
C GLY A 23 -28.50 -28.24 17.96
N PRO A 24 -28.71 -28.68 16.71
CA PRO A 24 -27.62 -29.06 15.85
C PRO A 24 -26.63 -27.89 15.76
N ALA A 25 -25.38 -28.13 16.15
CA ALA A 25 -24.30 -27.19 15.96
C ALA A 25 -24.30 -26.78 14.50
N GLY A 26 -24.61 -25.50 14.22
CA GLY A 26 -24.45 -24.97 12.87
C GLY A 26 -23.03 -25.29 12.46
N THR A 27 -22.88 -25.95 11.33
CA THR A 27 -21.58 -26.26 10.73
C THR A 27 -20.89 -24.93 10.43
N ALA A 28 -20.10 -24.45 11.38
CA ALA A 28 -19.20 -23.33 11.11
C ALA A 28 -18.32 -23.76 9.95
N THR A 29 -18.32 -23.01 8.87
CA THR A 29 -17.50 -23.29 7.69
C THR A 29 -16.05 -23.29 8.16
N PRO A 30 -15.32 -24.43 8.09
CA PRO A 30 -13.96 -24.51 8.61
C PRO A 30 -13.06 -23.48 7.92
N GLY A 31 -12.36 -22.66 8.68
CA GLY A 31 -11.37 -21.72 8.18
C GLY A 31 -11.84 -20.29 7.87
N LEU A 32 -13.13 -19.95 8.14
CA LEU A 32 -13.64 -18.59 7.92
C LEU A 32 -13.72 -17.74 9.18
N VAL A 33 -13.54 -18.32 10.37
CA VAL A 33 -13.88 -17.70 11.66
C VAL A 33 -12.99 -16.50 12.02
N ASP A 34 -11.78 -16.36 11.41
CA ASP A 34 -10.82 -15.29 11.70
C ASP A 34 -10.32 -14.56 10.44
N SER A 35 -11.05 -14.65 9.32
CA SER A 35 -10.61 -14.04 8.06
C SER A 35 -11.29 -12.70 7.82
N PRO A 36 -10.55 -11.58 7.75
CA PRO A 36 -11.12 -10.28 7.45
C PRO A 36 -11.67 -10.25 6.00
N LEU A 37 -12.73 -9.42 5.80
CA LEU A 37 -13.46 -9.31 4.53
C LEU A 37 -12.83 -8.24 3.62
N ALA A 38 -11.59 -8.42 3.17
CA ALA A 38 -10.94 -7.47 2.27
C ALA A 38 -11.34 -7.71 0.80
N HIS A 39 -12.60 -7.43 0.47
CA HIS A 39 -13.10 -7.45 -0.91
C HIS A 39 -12.57 -6.21 -1.66
N THR A 40 -12.02 -6.40 -2.89
CA THR A 40 -10.96 -5.51 -3.31
C THR A 40 -10.73 -5.65 -4.81
N PHE A 41 -10.14 -4.65 -5.41
CA PHE A 41 -9.43 -4.80 -6.67
C PHE A 41 -7.97 -4.38 -6.51
N SER A 42 -7.07 -5.14 -7.12
CA SER A 42 -5.64 -4.95 -7.01
C SER A 42 -4.88 -5.36 -8.27
N ILE A 43 -3.63 -4.96 -8.34
CA ILE A 43 -2.65 -5.36 -9.35
C ILE A 43 -1.36 -5.76 -8.67
N VAL A 44 -0.74 -6.85 -9.13
CA VAL A 44 0.67 -7.18 -8.90
C VAL A 44 1.42 -7.05 -10.21
N ALA A 45 2.62 -6.48 -10.20
CA ALA A 45 3.40 -6.31 -11.42
C ALA A 45 4.90 -6.26 -11.15
N ILE A 46 5.68 -6.63 -12.18
CA ILE A 46 7.12 -6.37 -12.29
C ILE A 46 7.36 -5.50 -13.53
N ASP A 47 8.23 -4.53 -13.43
CA ASP A 47 8.77 -3.80 -14.56
C ASP A 47 10.09 -4.46 -15.01
N GLN A 48 10.11 -5.06 -16.20
CA GLN A 48 11.27 -5.79 -16.68
C GLN A 48 12.47 -4.90 -17.00
N GLU A 49 12.26 -3.61 -17.24
CA GLU A 49 13.34 -2.67 -17.54
C GLU A 49 14.07 -2.25 -16.27
N SER A 50 13.34 -1.86 -15.23
CA SER A 50 13.90 -1.47 -13.93
C SER A 50 14.10 -2.64 -12.97
N GLY A 51 13.37 -3.74 -13.16
CA GLY A 51 13.28 -4.87 -12.24
C GLY A 51 12.44 -4.58 -10.99
N GLU A 52 11.81 -3.40 -10.89
CA GLU A 52 10.93 -3.03 -9.79
C GLU A 52 9.71 -3.94 -9.73
N MET A 53 9.29 -4.30 -8.53
CA MET A 53 8.11 -5.12 -8.31
C MET A 53 7.17 -4.44 -7.32
N GLY A 54 5.86 -4.62 -7.52
CA GLY A 54 4.93 -3.96 -6.63
C GLY A 54 3.51 -4.48 -6.66
N VAL A 55 2.74 -3.93 -5.73
CA VAL A 55 1.30 -4.17 -5.56
C VAL A 55 0.60 -2.82 -5.38
N ALA A 56 -0.51 -2.63 -6.09
CA ALA A 56 -1.43 -1.54 -5.80
C ALA A 56 -2.84 -2.08 -5.56
N VAL A 57 -3.59 -1.44 -4.66
CA VAL A 57 -4.88 -1.94 -4.17
C VAL A 57 -5.82 -0.83 -3.76
N GLN A 58 -7.13 -1.03 -4.00
CA GLN A 58 -8.21 -0.25 -3.37
C GLN A 58 -9.30 -1.19 -2.85
N SER A 59 -9.91 -0.79 -1.74
CA SER A 59 -11.00 -1.55 -1.09
C SER A 59 -11.99 -0.61 -0.39
N HIS A 60 -13.23 -1.09 -0.21
CA HIS A 60 -14.12 -0.59 0.82
C HIS A 60 -13.87 -1.36 2.14
N TRP A 61 -12.65 -1.19 2.64
CA TRP A 61 -12.15 -1.78 3.88
C TRP A 61 -11.21 -0.76 4.55
N PHE A 62 -11.29 -0.61 5.87
CA PHE A 62 -10.39 0.27 6.61
C PHE A 62 -8.96 -0.26 6.54
N SER A 63 -8.02 0.61 6.13
CA SER A 63 -6.58 0.32 6.17
C SER A 63 -6.20 -0.98 5.43
N VAL A 64 -6.50 -1.03 4.12
CA VAL A 64 -6.20 -2.21 3.27
C VAL A 64 -4.69 -2.46 3.10
N GLY A 65 -3.88 -1.42 3.25
CA GLY A 65 -2.43 -1.46 3.02
C GLY A 65 -1.65 -2.51 3.83
N PRO A 66 -1.89 -2.70 5.13
CA PRO A 66 -1.22 -3.73 5.93
C PRO A 66 -1.68 -5.17 5.63
N VAL A 67 -2.77 -5.34 4.88
CA VAL A 67 -3.45 -6.63 4.71
C VAL A 67 -3.18 -7.26 3.35
N VAL A 68 -3.33 -6.50 2.27
CA VAL A 68 -3.35 -7.02 0.90
C VAL A 68 -1.97 -7.02 0.23
N PRO A 69 -1.20 -5.91 0.20
CA PRO A 69 0.06 -5.83 -0.53
C PRO A 69 1.24 -6.38 0.29
N TRP A 70 2.02 -7.23 -0.36
CA TRP A 70 3.25 -7.80 0.15
C TRP A 70 4.30 -7.80 -0.96
N ALA A 71 5.50 -7.30 -0.67
CA ALA A 71 6.61 -7.32 -1.62
C ALA A 71 7.95 -7.40 -0.88
N GLU A 72 8.90 -8.11 -1.49
CA GLU A 72 10.28 -8.21 -1.00
C GLU A 72 11.26 -8.02 -2.17
N PRO A 73 12.27 -7.14 -2.03
CA PRO A 73 13.25 -6.84 -3.08
C PRO A 73 13.96 -8.09 -3.58
N GLY A 74 14.01 -8.27 -4.90
CA GLY A 74 14.66 -9.40 -5.54
C GLY A 74 13.94 -10.74 -5.37
N VAL A 75 12.76 -10.75 -4.74
CA VAL A 75 11.97 -11.96 -4.45
C VAL A 75 10.67 -11.98 -5.23
N GLY A 76 9.81 -10.98 -5.03
CA GLY A 76 8.52 -10.92 -5.69
C GLY A 76 7.52 -9.99 -5.02
N ALA A 77 6.29 -9.97 -5.56
CA ALA A 77 5.17 -9.23 -5.01
C ALA A 77 3.90 -10.08 -5.01
N ILE A 78 3.07 -9.92 -3.98
CA ILE A 78 1.89 -10.73 -3.70
C ILE A 78 0.74 -9.84 -3.27
N ALA A 79 -0.45 -10.09 -3.85
CA ALA A 79 -1.71 -9.56 -3.37
C ALA A 79 -2.59 -10.70 -2.86
N THR A 80 -3.02 -10.63 -1.58
CA THR A 80 -3.99 -11.57 -1.00
C THR A 80 -5.23 -10.83 -0.55
N GLN A 81 -6.41 -11.27 -0.98
CA GLN A 81 -7.67 -10.52 -0.82
C GLN A 81 -8.92 -11.42 -0.82
N SER A 82 -10.13 -10.85 -0.87
CA SER A 82 -11.45 -11.47 -0.70
C SER A 82 -11.72 -11.79 0.78
N LEU A 83 -12.19 -12.98 1.15
CA LEU A 83 -12.07 -13.42 2.55
C LEU A 83 -10.58 -13.72 2.76
N VAL A 84 -9.81 -12.69 3.12
CA VAL A 84 -8.36 -12.71 2.99
C VAL A 84 -7.71 -13.70 3.97
N ASN A 85 -6.76 -14.47 3.46
CA ASN A 85 -5.78 -15.17 4.29
C ASN A 85 -4.47 -14.37 4.28
N ILE A 86 -4.24 -13.57 5.30
CA ILE A 86 -3.08 -12.67 5.40
C ILE A 86 -1.77 -13.45 5.34
N SER A 87 -1.74 -14.70 5.86
CA SER A 87 -0.53 -15.52 5.86
C SER A 87 0.01 -15.86 4.47
N TYR A 88 -0.82 -15.76 3.43
CA TYR A 88 -0.39 -15.96 2.04
C TYR A 88 0.71 -14.98 1.61
N GLY A 89 0.69 -13.75 2.13
CA GLY A 89 1.73 -12.76 1.86
C GLY A 89 3.12 -13.23 2.34
N PRO A 90 3.38 -13.31 3.65
CA PRO A 90 4.70 -13.69 4.17
C PRO A 90 5.11 -15.13 3.82
N LEU A 91 4.19 -16.09 3.81
CA LEU A 91 4.51 -17.47 3.42
C LEU A 91 4.85 -17.57 1.92
N GLY A 92 4.10 -16.84 1.07
CA GLY A 92 4.38 -16.81 -0.36
C GLY A 92 5.73 -16.18 -0.68
N LEU A 93 6.09 -15.06 -0.03
CA LEU A 93 7.43 -14.47 -0.18
C LEU A 93 8.52 -15.43 0.30
N ALA A 94 8.32 -16.15 1.39
CA ALA A 94 9.27 -17.16 1.86
C ALA A 94 9.46 -18.31 0.85
N LEU A 95 8.38 -18.76 0.20
CA LEU A 95 8.43 -19.78 -0.85
C LEU A 95 9.17 -19.29 -2.10
N LEU A 96 8.89 -18.06 -2.57
CA LEU A 96 9.61 -17.41 -3.67
C LEU A 96 11.10 -17.29 -3.36
N LYS A 97 11.45 -16.82 -2.16
CA LYS A 97 12.83 -16.72 -1.67
C LYS A 97 13.54 -18.09 -1.61
N GLY A 98 12.78 -19.15 -1.37
CA GLY A 98 13.23 -20.54 -1.46
C GLY A 98 13.40 -21.07 -2.89
N GLY A 99 13.16 -20.23 -3.93
CA GLY A 99 13.36 -20.59 -5.35
C GLY A 99 12.13 -21.22 -6.01
N LYS A 100 10.94 -21.16 -5.41
CA LYS A 100 9.71 -21.60 -6.06
C LYS A 100 9.22 -20.56 -7.07
N SER A 101 8.63 -21.04 -8.17
CA SER A 101 7.97 -20.16 -9.15
C SER A 101 6.67 -19.58 -8.60
N ALA A 102 6.17 -18.45 -9.17
CA ALA A 102 4.87 -17.88 -8.83
C ALA A 102 3.74 -18.92 -8.92
N SER A 103 3.79 -19.82 -9.92
CA SER A 103 2.80 -20.88 -10.11
C SER A 103 2.84 -21.92 -8.97
N ASP A 104 4.05 -22.34 -8.54
CA ASP A 104 4.19 -23.29 -7.44
C ASP A 104 3.73 -22.70 -6.12
N VAL A 105 4.01 -21.41 -5.89
CA VAL A 105 3.57 -20.67 -4.69
C VAL A 105 2.04 -20.64 -4.61
N VAL A 106 1.35 -20.22 -5.68
CA VAL A 106 -0.12 -20.22 -5.71
C VAL A 106 -0.69 -21.61 -5.47
N LYS A 107 -0.13 -22.64 -6.12
CA LYS A 107 -0.57 -24.03 -5.97
C LYS A 107 -0.37 -24.53 -4.54
N GLU A 108 0.76 -24.29 -3.92
CA GLU A 108 1.08 -24.77 -2.56
C GLU A 108 0.22 -24.09 -1.50
N LEU A 109 0.10 -22.76 -1.56
CA LEU A 109 -0.70 -22.00 -0.60
C LEU A 109 -2.18 -22.38 -0.67
N THR A 110 -2.73 -22.51 -1.88
CA THR A 110 -4.14 -22.88 -2.06
C THR A 110 -4.43 -24.36 -1.73
N ALA A 111 -3.50 -25.26 -1.98
CA ALA A 111 -3.66 -26.68 -1.63
C ALA A 111 -3.73 -26.90 -0.11
N GLY A 112 -3.02 -26.07 0.66
CA GLY A 112 -2.98 -26.13 2.13
C GLY A 112 -4.17 -25.42 2.83
N ASP A 113 -5.01 -24.70 2.11
CA ASP A 113 -6.13 -23.92 2.69
C ASP A 113 -7.49 -24.51 2.33
N ASN A 114 -8.20 -25.02 3.33
CA ASN A 114 -9.56 -25.51 3.16
C ASN A 114 -10.56 -24.40 2.76
N GLY A 115 -10.22 -23.14 3.02
CA GLY A 115 -11.00 -21.95 2.65
C GLY A 115 -10.63 -21.35 1.29
N ARG A 116 -9.74 -21.96 0.49
CA ARG A 116 -9.21 -21.41 -0.77
C ARG A 116 -10.26 -20.92 -1.75
N ASP A 117 -11.43 -21.55 -1.76
CA ASP A 117 -12.53 -21.18 -2.67
C ASP A 117 -13.12 -19.78 -2.36
N TYR A 118 -12.85 -19.24 -1.19
CA TYR A 118 -13.21 -17.86 -0.80
C TYR A 118 -12.05 -16.86 -0.94
N ARG A 119 -10.85 -17.31 -1.35
CA ARG A 119 -9.65 -16.48 -1.43
C ARG A 119 -9.41 -15.99 -2.85
N GLN A 120 -8.74 -14.86 -2.94
CA GLN A 120 -8.14 -14.39 -4.20
C GLN A 120 -6.69 -14.01 -3.94
N LEU A 121 -5.78 -14.57 -4.74
CA LEU A 121 -4.33 -14.48 -4.58
C LEU A 121 -3.70 -14.21 -5.93
N ALA A 122 -2.76 -13.27 -5.99
CA ALA A 122 -1.91 -13.06 -7.15
C ALA A 122 -0.45 -12.92 -6.72
N VAL A 123 0.44 -13.50 -7.50
CA VAL A 123 1.87 -13.57 -7.26
C VAL A 123 2.62 -13.19 -8.53
N VAL A 124 3.62 -12.33 -8.41
CA VAL A 124 4.66 -12.11 -9.40
C VAL A 124 6.01 -12.43 -8.77
N ASP A 125 6.85 -13.22 -9.45
CA ASP A 125 8.21 -13.50 -9.00
C ASP A 125 9.24 -12.59 -9.69
N ALA A 126 10.47 -12.55 -9.16
CA ALA A 126 11.54 -11.69 -9.67
C ALA A 126 12.01 -12.04 -11.11
N HIS A 127 11.54 -13.14 -11.67
CA HIS A 127 11.87 -13.60 -13.03
C HIS A 127 10.75 -13.26 -14.04
N GLY A 128 9.67 -12.58 -13.60
CA GLY A 128 8.51 -12.25 -14.42
C GLY A 128 7.48 -13.36 -14.53
N GLY A 129 7.62 -14.44 -13.73
CA GLY A 129 6.59 -15.43 -13.57
C GLY A 129 5.37 -14.83 -12.86
N VAL A 130 4.18 -15.08 -13.38
CA VAL A 130 2.91 -14.57 -12.82
C VAL A 130 1.92 -15.70 -12.64
N ALA A 131 1.27 -15.76 -11.49
CA ALA A 131 0.21 -16.73 -11.23
C ALA A 131 -0.89 -16.11 -10.35
N THR A 132 -2.14 -16.53 -10.61
CA THR A 132 -3.29 -15.96 -9.92
C THR A 132 -4.31 -17.05 -9.60
N TRP A 133 -4.97 -16.90 -8.47
CA TRP A 133 -6.10 -17.73 -8.02
C TRP A 133 -7.30 -16.84 -7.71
N THR A 134 -8.45 -17.16 -8.31
CA THR A 134 -9.76 -16.63 -7.88
C THR A 134 -10.62 -17.83 -7.49
N GLY A 135 -10.92 -17.95 -6.22
CA GLY A 135 -11.71 -19.07 -5.69
C GLY A 135 -13.15 -19.02 -6.18
N SER A 136 -13.76 -20.21 -6.33
CA SER A 136 -15.09 -20.39 -6.91
C SER A 136 -16.24 -19.80 -6.07
N LEU A 137 -15.96 -19.52 -4.78
CA LEU A 137 -16.88 -18.91 -3.81
C LEU A 137 -16.53 -17.45 -3.49
N CYS A 138 -15.64 -16.81 -4.26
CA CYS A 138 -15.52 -15.35 -4.22
C CYS A 138 -16.86 -14.71 -4.57
N ILE A 139 -17.23 -13.65 -3.86
CA ILE A 139 -18.51 -12.94 -4.12
C ILE A 139 -18.56 -12.50 -5.59
N PRO A 140 -19.68 -12.73 -6.31
CA PRO A 140 -19.83 -12.48 -7.74
C PRO A 140 -19.34 -11.12 -8.22
N GLU A 141 -19.14 -11.01 -9.50
CA GLU A 141 -18.29 -10.04 -10.18
C GLU A 141 -16.88 -10.13 -9.62
N ALA A 142 -16.33 -11.36 -9.68
CA ALA A 142 -14.97 -11.72 -9.32
C ALA A 142 -14.24 -12.35 -10.51
N GLY A 143 -12.96 -11.99 -10.67
CA GLY A 143 -12.14 -12.52 -11.75
C GLY A 143 -10.75 -11.91 -11.75
N HIS A 144 -9.93 -12.36 -12.70
CA HIS A 144 -8.59 -11.85 -12.92
C HIS A 144 -8.20 -11.92 -14.40
N ILE A 145 -7.20 -11.15 -14.77
CA ILE A 145 -6.46 -11.26 -16.03
C ILE A 145 -4.99 -11.30 -15.71
N THR A 146 -4.31 -12.36 -16.17
CA THR A 146 -2.86 -12.47 -16.14
C THR A 146 -2.29 -12.05 -17.48
N GLY A 147 -1.50 -10.99 -17.50
CA GLY A 147 -0.79 -10.51 -18.67
C GLY A 147 0.70 -10.82 -18.58
N LYS A 148 1.48 -10.24 -19.48
CA LYS A 148 2.93 -10.30 -19.41
C LYS A 148 3.40 -9.43 -18.23
N ASP A 149 4.08 -10.04 -17.26
CA ASP A 149 4.70 -9.36 -16.11
C ASP A 149 3.71 -8.72 -15.11
N TYR A 150 2.41 -9.04 -15.18
CA TYR A 150 1.41 -8.52 -14.24
C TYR A 150 0.18 -9.43 -14.10
N SER A 151 -0.55 -9.25 -13.01
CA SER A 151 -1.93 -9.72 -12.86
C SER A 151 -2.80 -8.63 -12.24
N VAL A 152 -3.99 -8.46 -12.78
CA VAL A 152 -5.08 -7.69 -12.18
C VAL A 152 -6.18 -8.63 -11.71
N GLN A 153 -6.70 -8.40 -10.52
CA GLN A 153 -7.73 -9.22 -9.90
C GLN A 153 -8.71 -8.37 -9.12
N ALA A 154 -9.96 -8.79 -9.12
CA ALA A 154 -11.04 -8.11 -8.42
C ALA A 154 -12.10 -9.12 -7.95
N ASN A 155 -12.80 -8.79 -6.88
CA ASN A 155 -13.93 -9.55 -6.35
C ASN A 155 -14.94 -8.61 -5.68
N MET A 156 -16.24 -8.98 -5.71
CA MET A 156 -17.35 -8.17 -5.20
C MET A 156 -17.44 -6.80 -5.91
N MET A 157 -17.20 -6.79 -7.23
CA MET A 157 -17.27 -5.55 -8.00
C MET A 157 -18.70 -5.19 -8.38
N LEU A 158 -18.93 -3.93 -8.74
CA LEU A 158 -20.21 -3.49 -9.29
C LEU A 158 -20.48 -4.12 -10.66
N ARG A 159 -19.41 -4.38 -11.45
CA ARG A 159 -19.49 -4.93 -12.82
C ARG A 159 -18.28 -5.79 -13.15
N GLY A 160 -18.50 -6.82 -13.99
CA GLY A 160 -17.44 -7.68 -14.53
C GLY A 160 -16.49 -7.01 -15.53
N THR A 161 -16.66 -5.70 -15.81
CA THR A 161 -15.77 -4.91 -16.66
C THR A 161 -14.58 -4.33 -15.91
N VAL A 162 -14.54 -4.46 -14.57
CA VAL A 162 -13.52 -3.84 -13.71
C VAL A 162 -12.12 -4.35 -14.06
N TRP A 163 -11.84 -5.64 -13.93
CA TRP A 163 -10.49 -6.19 -14.20
C TRP A 163 -10.07 -6.12 -15.67
N PRO A 164 -10.95 -6.23 -16.68
CA PRO A 164 -10.59 -5.94 -18.06
C PRO A 164 -10.14 -4.50 -18.30
N ALA A 165 -10.80 -3.52 -17.65
CA ALA A 165 -10.39 -2.12 -17.74
C ALA A 165 -9.04 -1.87 -17.07
N MET A 166 -8.76 -2.51 -15.92
CA MET A 166 -7.47 -2.47 -15.24
C MET A 166 -6.34 -2.96 -16.14
N ALA A 167 -6.51 -4.14 -16.75
CA ALA A 167 -5.51 -4.73 -17.63
C ALA A 167 -5.19 -3.80 -18.81
N LYS A 168 -6.22 -3.32 -19.50
CA LYS A 168 -6.07 -2.38 -20.61
C LYS A 168 -5.36 -1.09 -20.21
N ALA A 169 -5.72 -0.52 -19.05
CA ALA A 169 -5.11 0.71 -18.57
C ALA A 169 -3.62 0.50 -18.24
N PHE A 170 -3.27 -0.59 -17.57
CA PHE A 170 -1.88 -0.92 -17.25
C PHE A 170 -1.02 -1.12 -18.50
N GLU A 171 -1.51 -1.82 -19.52
CA GLU A 171 -0.80 -2.10 -20.78
C GLU A 171 -0.50 -0.84 -21.61
N VAL A 172 -1.39 0.16 -21.58
CA VAL A 172 -1.22 1.40 -22.33
C VAL A 172 -0.48 2.48 -21.54
N ALA A 173 -0.50 2.41 -20.20
CA ALA A 173 0.18 3.36 -19.34
C ALA A 173 1.70 3.36 -19.56
N ARG A 174 2.33 4.50 -19.39
CA ARG A 174 3.78 4.69 -19.51
C ARG A 174 4.30 5.39 -18.26
N GLY A 175 5.62 5.30 -18.05
CA GLY A 175 6.28 5.89 -16.89
C GLY A 175 6.55 4.88 -15.79
N PRO A 176 6.89 5.33 -14.59
CA PRO A 176 7.24 4.51 -13.45
C PRO A 176 6.16 3.50 -13.06
N LEU A 177 6.56 2.37 -12.46
CA LEU A 177 5.66 1.26 -12.14
C LEU A 177 4.47 1.70 -11.26
N ALA A 178 4.73 2.54 -10.25
CA ALA A 178 3.69 3.01 -9.33
C ALA A 178 2.57 3.79 -10.05
N GLU A 179 2.92 4.67 -10.99
CA GLU A 179 1.95 5.45 -11.78
C GLU A 179 1.12 4.56 -12.71
N ARG A 180 1.76 3.56 -13.32
CA ARG A 180 1.08 2.59 -14.19
C ARG A 180 0.09 1.73 -13.41
N MET A 181 0.48 1.29 -12.20
CA MET A 181 -0.42 0.54 -11.32
C MET A 181 -1.57 1.42 -10.80
N LEU A 182 -1.30 2.69 -10.47
CA LEU A 182 -2.36 3.62 -10.06
C LEU A 182 -3.37 3.87 -11.19
N ALA A 183 -2.91 4.00 -12.45
CA ALA A 183 -3.78 4.13 -13.61
C ALA A 183 -4.71 2.91 -13.77
N ALA A 184 -4.23 1.71 -13.46
CA ALA A 184 -5.08 0.50 -13.44
C ALA A 184 -6.19 0.57 -12.36
N LEU A 185 -5.85 1.04 -11.14
CA LEU A 185 -6.84 1.22 -10.08
C LEU A 185 -7.89 2.30 -10.43
N GLU A 186 -7.48 3.38 -11.05
CA GLU A 186 -8.39 4.44 -11.50
C GLU A 186 -9.35 3.94 -12.58
N ALA A 187 -8.86 3.17 -13.55
CA ALA A 187 -9.69 2.53 -14.55
C ALA A 187 -10.71 1.55 -13.93
N ALA A 188 -10.32 0.82 -12.87
CA ALA A 188 -11.25 -0.01 -12.10
C ALA A 188 -12.37 0.83 -11.48
N GLN A 189 -12.01 1.97 -10.86
CA GLN A 189 -12.96 2.86 -10.22
C GLN A 189 -13.92 3.51 -11.23
N GLU A 190 -13.46 3.85 -12.43
CA GLU A 190 -14.31 4.35 -13.53
C GLU A 190 -15.36 3.32 -13.98
N GLN A 191 -15.08 2.02 -13.86
CA GLN A 191 -16.05 0.94 -14.11
C GLN A 191 -17.02 0.71 -12.94
N GLY A 192 -16.87 1.48 -11.84
CA GLY A 192 -17.71 1.39 -10.65
C GLY A 192 -17.00 0.80 -9.44
N GLY A 193 -15.89 0.06 -9.63
CA GLY A 193 -15.10 -0.50 -8.54
C GLY A 193 -15.87 -1.46 -7.62
N ASP A 194 -15.57 -1.40 -6.33
CA ASP A 194 -16.22 -2.19 -5.28
C ASP A 194 -17.70 -1.77 -5.13
N ILE A 195 -18.62 -2.74 -5.13
CA ILE A 195 -20.07 -2.46 -5.05
C ILE A 195 -20.47 -1.75 -3.76
N ARG A 196 -19.69 -1.86 -2.70
CA ARG A 196 -19.95 -1.19 -1.41
C ARG A 196 -19.49 0.27 -1.40
N GLY A 197 -18.60 0.66 -2.33
CA GLY A 197 -18.02 2.01 -2.41
C GLY A 197 -16.50 2.02 -2.26
N ARG A 198 -15.97 3.08 -1.66
CA ARG A 198 -14.53 3.38 -1.56
C ARG A 198 -14.15 3.68 -0.12
N GLN A 199 -12.98 3.26 0.35
CA GLN A 199 -12.54 3.61 1.71
C GLN A 199 -11.03 3.77 1.82
N SER A 200 -10.24 2.79 1.35
CA SER A 200 -8.78 2.84 1.48
C SER A 200 -8.07 2.41 0.21
N ALA A 201 -6.81 2.81 0.06
CA ALA A 201 -5.96 2.39 -1.05
C ALA A 201 -4.49 2.36 -0.62
N ALA A 202 -3.67 1.57 -1.33
CA ALA A 202 -2.24 1.51 -1.08
C ALA A 202 -1.45 1.19 -2.34
N ILE A 203 -0.19 1.63 -2.38
CA ILE A 203 0.83 1.23 -3.34
C ILE A 203 2.09 0.86 -2.58
N LEU A 204 2.62 -0.32 -2.86
CA LEU A 204 3.91 -0.80 -2.39
C LEU A 204 4.77 -1.16 -3.60
N VAL A 205 5.93 -0.53 -3.75
CA VAL A 205 6.94 -0.87 -4.78
C VAL A 205 8.28 -1.08 -4.13
N VAL A 206 8.97 -2.14 -4.53
CA VAL A 206 10.29 -2.51 -4.02
C VAL A 206 11.30 -2.59 -5.16
N ARG A 207 12.58 -2.46 -4.81
CA ARG A 207 13.71 -2.57 -5.74
C ARG A 207 13.81 -3.94 -6.40
N ALA A 208 14.48 -3.97 -7.57
CA ALA A 208 14.85 -5.19 -8.27
C ALA A 208 15.73 -6.13 -7.44
N VAL A 209 16.61 -5.58 -6.63
CA VAL A 209 17.58 -6.32 -5.82
C VAL A 209 17.64 -5.70 -4.43
N ALA A 210 17.68 -6.54 -3.41
CA ALA A 210 17.89 -6.09 -2.04
C ALA A 210 19.26 -5.41 -1.91
N SER A 211 19.30 -4.28 -1.23
CA SER A 211 20.53 -3.54 -0.94
C SER A 211 21.11 -3.95 0.42
N ASP A 212 22.28 -3.41 0.74
CA ASP A 212 22.87 -3.47 2.09
C ASP A 212 22.17 -2.52 3.09
N GLN A 213 21.20 -1.75 2.59
CA GLN A 213 20.40 -0.79 3.36
C GLN A 213 18.88 -1.11 3.24
N PRO A 214 18.38 -2.16 3.92
CA PRO A 214 17.01 -2.66 3.73
C PRO A 214 15.92 -1.61 3.96
N TRP A 215 16.19 -0.55 4.74
CA TRP A 215 15.26 0.56 4.95
C TRP A 215 15.05 1.44 3.70
N ASN A 216 15.93 1.36 2.69
CA ASN A 216 15.85 2.06 1.41
C ASN A 216 15.30 1.18 0.27
N ASP A 217 14.93 -0.07 0.54
CA ASP A 217 14.52 -1.03 -0.48
C ASP A 217 13.05 -0.90 -0.89
N LYS A 218 12.24 -0.23 -0.10
CA LYS A 218 10.90 0.17 -0.47
C LYS A 218 10.99 1.51 -1.20
N LEU A 219 10.77 1.49 -2.50
CA LEU A 219 10.79 2.70 -3.34
C LEU A 219 9.53 3.53 -3.14
N VAL A 220 8.38 2.85 -2.98
CA VAL A 220 7.09 3.47 -2.68
C VAL A 220 6.38 2.62 -1.63
N ASP A 221 5.93 3.23 -0.53
CA ASP A 221 5.05 2.62 0.48
C ASP A 221 4.04 3.70 0.91
N LEU A 222 2.99 3.87 0.11
CA LEU A 222 1.98 4.91 0.29
C LEU A 222 0.64 4.28 0.61
N ARG A 223 -0.06 4.85 1.60
CA ARG A 223 -1.32 4.34 2.10
C ARG A 223 -2.30 5.47 2.37
N VAL A 224 -3.54 5.24 1.97
CA VAL A 224 -4.71 6.04 2.35
C VAL A 224 -5.60 5.11 3.17
N GLU A 225 -5.62 5.31 4.47
CA GLU A 225 -6.24 4.37 5.41
C GLU A 225 -7.76 4.50 5.45
N ASP A 226 -8.28 5.73 5.29
CA ASP A 226 -9.71 6.03 5.30
C ASP A 226 -10.00 7.33 4.55
N SER A 227 -10.76 7.26 3.44
CA SER A 227 -11.14 8.41 2.62
C SER A 227 -12.33 8.08 1.72
N GLU A 228 -13.19 9.04 1.46
CA GLU A 228 -14.25 8.94 0.45
C GLU A 228 -13.69 8.90 -0.99
N HIS A 229 -12.45 9.39 -1.18
CA HIS A 229 -11.76 9.46 -2.47
C HIS A 229 -10.32 8.93 -2.40
N PRO A 230 -10.12 7.64 -2.03
CA PRO A 230 -8.79 7.12 -1.70
C PRO A 230 -7.81 7.16 -2.87
N LEU A 231 -8.26 6.98 -4.13
CA LEU A 231 -7.35 7.04 -5.29
C LEU A 231 -6.94 8.47 -5.63
N VAL A 232 -7.82 9.47 -5.42
CA VAL A 232 -7.47 10.88 -5.59
C VAL A 232 -6.38 11.27 -4.60
N GLU A 233 -6.55 10.87 -3.35
CA GLU A 233 -5.56 11.11 -2.30
C GLU A 233 -4.27 10.33 -2.55
N LEU A 234 -4.35 9.09 -2.98
CA LEU A 234 -3.18 8.26 -3.31
C LEU A 234 -2.37 8.87 -4.47
N ARG A 235 -3.04 9.42 -5.50
CA ARG A 235 -2.38 10.16 -6.58
C ARG A 235 -1.67 11.41 -6.07
N ARG A 236 -2.33 12.17 -5.20
CA ARG A 236 -1.72 13.34 -4.56
C ARG A 236 -0.47 12.95 -3.76
N LEU A 237 -0.57 11.89 -2.94
CA LEU A 237 0.55 11.38 -2.17
C LEU A 237 1.70 10.89 -3.05
N LEU A 238 1.42 10.22 -4.16
CA LEU A 238 2.44 9.77 -5.10
C LEU A 238 3.18 10.96 -5.74
N GLN A 239 2.45 12.03 -6.09
CA GLN A 239 3.06 13.26 -6.60
C GLN A 239 3.96 13.95 -5.55
N VAL A 240 3.49 14.01 -4.30
CA VAL A 240 4.30 14.53 -3.17
C VAL A 240 5.55 13.66 -2.98
N HIS A 241 5.41 12.34 -2.99
CA HIS A 241 6.52 11.40 -2.88
C HIS A 241 7.58 11.67 -3.96
N ARG A 242 7.17 11.87 -5.22
CA ARG A 242 8.09 12.23 -6.33
C ARG A 242 8.84 13.54 -6.08
N ALA A 243 8.14 14.54 -5.56
CA ALA A 243 8.80 15.79 -5.22
C ALA A 243 9.89 15.58 -4.16
N TYR A 244 9.63 14.77 -3.14
CA TYR A 244 10.63 14.45 -2.11
C TYR A 244 11.76 13.55 -2.62
N GLU A 245 11.54 12.67 -3.59
CA GLU A 245 12.63 11.94 -4.26
C GLU A 245 13.60 12.92 -4.93
N HIS A 246 13.10 13.92 -5.65
CA HIS A 246 13.92 14.98 -6.24
C HIS A 246 14.61 15.86 -5.18
N MET A 247 13.94 16.18 -4.07
CA MET A 247 14.58 16.87 -2.94
C MET A 247 15.78 16.08 -2.42
N ASN A 248 15.58 14.79 -2.10
CA ASN A 248 16.65 13.92 -1.59
C ASN A 248 17.81 13.77 -2.61
N ALA A 249 17.49 13.70 -3.91
CA ALA A 249 18.52 13.67 -4.96
C ALA A 249 19.31 14.99 -5.01
N GLY A 250 18.63 16.12 -4.79
CA GLY A 250 19.25 17.43 -4.66
C GLY A 250 20.21 17.51 -3.45
N ASP A 251 19.78 17.05 -2.29
CA ASP A 251 20.60 17.01 -1.07
C ASP A 251 21.86 16.16 -1.27
N LEU A 252 21.72 14.97 -1.85
CA LEU A 252 22.84 14.09 -2.17
C LEU A 252 23.82 14.72 -3.20
N ALA A 253 23.31 15.51 -4.16
CA ALA A 253 24.12 16.22 -5.10
C ALA A 253 24.91 17.35 -4.41
N VAL A 254 24.29 18.09 -3.48
CA VAL A 254 24.99 19.11 -2.66
C VAL A 254 26.13 18.49 -1.85
N GLU A 255 25.90 17.34 -1.18
CA GLU A 255 26.94 16.63 -0.43
C GLU A 255 28.14 16.22 -1.30
N LYS A 256 27.90 15.93 -2.59
CA LYS A 256 28.96 15.59 -3.56
C LYS A 256 29.61 16.81 -4.22
N GLY A 257 29.09 18.02 -4.01
CA GLY A 257 29.51 19.24 -4.67
C GLY A 257 28.97 19.40 -6.10
N ASP A 258 28.00 18.58 -6.51
CA ASP A 258 27.38 18.60 -7.86
C ASP A 258 26.23 19.61 -7.93
N PHE A 259 26.53 20.88 -7.75
CA PHE A 259 25.53 21.94 -7.56
C PHE A 259 24.59 22.14 -8.75
N GLU A 260 25.03 21.91 -9.98
CA GLU A 260 24.16 22.00 -11.17
C GLU A 260 23.08 20.91 -11.16
N ILE A 261 23.44 19.70 -10.72
CA ILE A 261 22.49 18.60 -10.52
C ILE A 261 21.53 18.97 -9.39
N ALA A 262 22.04 19.46 -8.24
CA ALA A 262 21.22 19.87 -7.12
C ALA A 262 20.17 20.92 -7.52
N LEU A 263 20.55 21.96 -8.25
CA LEU A 263 19.62 23.00 -8.69
C LEU A 263 18.53 22.45 -9.62
N LYS A 264 18.90 21.53 -10.52
CA LYS A 264 17.92 20.86 -11.40
C LYS A 264 16.93 20.04 -10.60
N GLU A 265 17.41 19.24 -9.65
CA GLU A 265 16.57 18.37 -8.82
C GLU A 265 15.61 19.19 -7.94
N TYR A 266 16.08 20.24 -7.24
CA TYR A 266 15.23 21.13 -6.45
C TYR A 266 14.19 21.88 -7.32
N SER A 267 14.57 22.34 -8.51
CA SER A 267 13.62 22.98 -9.44
C SER A 267 12.52 22.00 -9.88
N THR A 268 12.88 20.73 -10.10
CA THR A 268 11.92 19.67 -10.44
C THR A 268 10.99 19.41 -9.26
N ALA A 269 11.52 19.28 -8.04
CA ALA A 269 10.72 19.12 -6.82
C ALA A 269 9.72 20.26 -6.63
N GLU A 270 10.17 21.50 -6.80
CA GLU A 270 9.31 22.69 -6.73
C GLU A 270 8.19 22.65 -7.77
N SER A 271 8.46 22.21 -9.01
CA SER A 271 7.44 22.10 -10.06
C SER A 271 6.39 21.04 -9.76
N LEU A 272 6.77 19.96 -9.06
CA LEU A 272 5.88 18.85 -8.72
C LEU A 272 4.99 19.15 -7.50
N ASN A 273 5.45 19.99 -6.57
CA ASN A 273 4.73 20.29 -5.33
C ASN A 273 4.90 21.77 -4.94
N SER A 274 4.47 22.66 -5.82
CA SER A 274 4.65 24.12 -5.73
C SER A 274 4.03 24.77 -4.50
N ASP A 275 3.00 24.16 -3.93
CA ASP A 275 2.26 24.69 -2.77
C ASP A 275 2.93 24.36 -1.43
N ASN A 276 3.95 23.51 -1.44
CA ASN A 276 4.73 23.20 -0.25
C ASN A 276 5.93 24.16 -0.12
N PRO A 277 5.98 25.01 0.93
CA PRO A 277 7.05 25.98 1.11
C PRO A 277 8.44 25.36 1.25
N GLU A 278 8.55 24.09 1.57
CA GLU A 278 9.82 23.36 1.71
C GLU A 278 10.55 23.26 0.37
N MET A 279 9.82 23.04 -0.73
CA MET A 279 10.42 22.90 -2.06
C MET A 279 11.18 24.18 -2.50
N PRO A 280 10.55 25.36 -2.58
CA PRO A 280 11.27 26.60 -2.90
C PRO A 280 12.28 26.99 -1.82
N PHE A 281 12.09 26.61 -0.56
CA PHE A 281 13.02 26.96 0.52
C PHE A 281 14.42 26.36 0.30
N TRP A 282 14.52 25.06 0.15
CA TRP A 282 15.81 24.38 -0.06
C TRP A 282 16.42 24.70 -1.43
N HIS A 283 15.59 24.91 -2.47
CA HIS A 283 16.05 25.44 -3.75
C HIS A 283 16.75 26.81 -3.57
N ALA A 284 16.14 27.72 -2.80
CA ALA A 284 16.74 29.03 -2.52
C ALA A 284 18.04 28.94 -1.71
N VAL A 285 18.09 28.04 -0.72
CA VAL A 285 19.33 27.77 0.06
C VAL A 285 20.45 27.29 -0.86
N SER A 286 20.15 26.35 -1.75
CA SER A 286 21.13 25.83 -2.71
C SER A 286 21.62 26.91 -3.67
N LEU A 287 20.75 27.75 -4.25
CA LEU A 287 21.10 28.89 -5.07
C LEU A 287 22.05 29.85 -4.34
N ALA A 288 21.72 30.20 -3.10
CA ALA A 288 22.55 31.10 -2.31
C ALA A 288 23.94 30.50 -2.05
N ASN A 289 24.03 29.24 -1.64
CA ASN A 289 25.28 28.55 -1.35
C ASN A 289 26.22 28.41 -2.57
N VAL A 290 25.69 28.38 -3.79
CA VAL A 290 26.52 28.39 -5.01
C VAL A 290 26.84 29.81 -5.50
N GLY A 291 26.59 30.84 -4.71
CA GLY A 291 26.88 32.25 -5.02
C GLY A 291 25.83 32.94 -5.89
N ARG A 292 24.71 32.29 -6.21
CA ARG A 292 23.58 32.84 -6.96
C ARG A 292 22.57 33.53 -6.03
N VAL A 293 23.10 34.45 -5.20
CA VAL A 293 22.32 35.11 -4.12
C VAL A 293 21.13 35.88 -4.70
N ASP A 294 21.33 36.68 -5.75
CA ASP A 294 20.26 37.46 -6.37
C ASP A 294 19.14 36.57 -6.92
N ASP A 295 19.46 35.40 -7.47
CA ASP A 295 18.49 34.42 -7.96
C ASP A 295 17.75 33.75 -6.79
N SER A 296 18.37 33.61 -5.63
CA SER A 296 17.76 32.98 -4.45
C SER A 296 16.68 33.84 -3.79
N LEU A 297 16.82 35.18 -3.86
CA LEU A 297 15.90 36.11 -3.15
C LEU A 297 14.44 35.96 -3.56
N PRO A 298 14.06 35.90 -4.86
CA PRO A 298 12.65 35.71 -5.23
C PRO A 298 12.14 34.31 -4.86
N VAL A 299 13.01 33.29 -4.80
CA VAL A 299 12.64 31.94 -4.39
C VAL A 299 12.38 31.86 -2.90
N PHE A 300 13.26 32.48 -2.07
CA PHE A 300 13.00 32.68 -0.64
C PHE A 300 11.71 33.46 -0.38
N ALA A 301 11.44 34.51 -1.18
CA ALA A 301 10.23 35.29 -1.01
C ALA A 301 8.97 34.42 -1.20
N ARG A 302 8.94 33.50 -2.18
CA ARG A 302 7.85 32.53 -2.34
C ARG A 302 7.73 31.60 -1.15
N ALA A 303 8.84 30.97 -0.72
CA ALA A 303 8.85 30.09 0.44
C ALA A 303 8.33 30.80 1.72
N PHE A 304 8.75 32.04 1.96
CA PHE A 304 8.31 32.83 3.10
C PHE A 304 6.86 33.31 3.00
N HIS A 305 6.38 33.54 1.79
CA HIS A 305 4.97 33.88 1.55
C HIS A 305 4.07 32.70 1.91
N GLN A 306 4.41 31.51 1.47
CA GLN A 306 3.67 30.27 1.72
C GLN A 306 3.80 29.80 3.18
N GLY A 307 5.01 29.74 3.70
CA GLY A 307 5.33 29.14 5.01
C GLY A 307 5.33 30.09 6.19
N GLY A 308 5.32 31.42 5.94
CA GLY A 308 5.19 32.45 6.96
C GLY A 308 6.45 32.65 7.83
N LYS A 309 6.21 33.13 9.07
CA LYS A 309 7.29 33.55 9.99
C LYS A 309 8.25 32.43 10.40
N ASN A 310 7.75 31.20 10.49
CA ASN A 310 8.58 30.07 10.94
C ASN A 310 9.66 29.72 9.91
N TRP A 311 9.38 29.85 8.62
CA TRP A 311 10.34 29.60 7.55
C TRP A 311 11.42 30.70 7.48
N ARG A 312 11.07 31.96 7.79
CA ARG A 312 12.04 33.04 7.95
C ARG A 312 12.95 32.79 9.15
N GLU A 313 12.39 32.30 10.26
CA GLU A 313 13.16 31.95 11.44
C GLU A 313 14.09 30.76 11.17
N LEU A 314 13.62 29.75 10.44
CA LEU A 314 14.45 28.63 10.00
C LEU A 314 15.66 29.14 9.19
N ALA A 315 15.44 30.00 8.19
CA ALA A 315 16.54 30.58 7.40
C ALA A 315 17.60 31.28 8.25
N ARG A 316 17.18 31.98 9.31
CA ARG A 316 18.13 32.66 10.25
C ARG A 316 19.01 31.72 11.06
N ARG A 317 18.56 30.47 11.27
CA ARG A 317 19.29 29.45 12.03
C ARG A 317 20.28 28.65 11.19
N LEU A 318 20.10 28.62 9.86
CA LEU A 318 20.94 27.82 8.96
C LEU A 318 22.43 28.18 9.02
N PRO A 319 22.83 29.47 9.13
CA PRO A 319 24.25 29.83 9.26
C PRO A 319 24.92 29.23 10.51
N GLU A 320 24.22 29.08 11.62
CA GLU A 320 24.76 28.50 12.86
C GLU A 320 25.24 27.07 12.69
N VAL A 321 24.59 26.31 11.78
CA VAL A 321 24.90 24.91 11.45
C VAL A 321 25.55 24.76 10.08
N LYS A 322 25.96 25.87 9.45
CA LYS A 322 26.66 25.93 8.15
C LYS A 322 25.86 25.34 6.97
N LEU A 323 24.53 25.31 7.05
CA LEU A 323 23.66 24.93 5.96
C LEU A 323 23.32 26.11 5.03
N LEU A 324 23.61 27.36 5.46
CA LEU A 324 23.60 28.54 4.61
C LEU A 324 24.92 29.31 4.89
N THR A 325 25.76 29.50 3.87
CA THR A 325 27.16 29.94 4.00
C THR A 325 27.43 31.32 3.40
N VAL A 326 26.40 32.05 2.98
CA VAL A 326 26.45 33.41 2.43
C VAL A 326 25.83 34.43 3.37
#